data_fb3b832ba21557ae0a6da2f65078a827
#
_entry.id   fb3b832ba21557ae0a6da2f65078a827
#
_cell.length_a   1.000
_cell.length_b   1.000
_cell.length_c   1.000
_cell.angle_alpha   90.00
_cell.angle_beta   90.00
_cell.angle_gamma   90.00
#
_symmetry.space_group_name_H-M   'P 1'
#
loop_
_entity.id
_entity.type
_entity.pdbx_description
1 polymer ?
#
loop_
_entity_poly.entity_id
_entity_poly.type
_entity_poly.pdbx_seq_one_letter_code
_entity_poly.pdbx_strand_id
1 'polypeptide(L)'
;MMGFDAILYPVARKQRDSGSWRKASRGFRRPSRLGTPIAKWDAGMADPRWLDDLIEQDLARQLCWNGYPLAYAVSVAGLKSKLEQGIPIRGIEKLQLTPEALGRLDRIGDSTWIYLEMWDQS
;
A
#
# COMPACT_ATOMS: atom_id res chain seq x y z
N MET A 1 3.56 22.70 -3.87
CA MET A 1 2.69 22.02 -2.89
C MET A 1 3.26 20.65 -2.58
N MET A 2 3.41 20.34 -1.32
CA MET A 2 3.94 19.04 -0.91
C MET A 2 2.81 18.03 -0.75
N GLY A 3 3.05 16.81 -1.20
CA GLY A 3 2.09 15.74 -1.10
C GLY A 3 2.72 14.46 -1.58
N PHE A 4 1.95 13.40 -1.66
CA PHE A 4 2.44 12.10 -2.05
C PHE A 4 1.62 11.49 -3.18
N ASP A 5 2.32 10.83 -4.10
CA ASP A 5 1.71 9.91 -5.05
C ASP A 5 1.81 8.51 -4.46
N ALA A 6 0.68 7.86 -4.31
CA ALA A 6 0.62 6.49 -3.82
C ALA A 6 0.45 5.54 -5.00
N ILE A 7 1.26 4.49 -5.04
CA ILE A 7 1.23 3.49 -6.10
C ILE A 7 1.15 2.12 -5.46
N LEU A 8 0.12 1.37 -5.82
CA LEU A 8 -0.14 0.04 -5.29
C LEU A 8 0.25 -1.01 -6.33
N TYR A 9 1.14 -1.92 -5.96
CA TYR A 9 1.67 -2.93 -6.85
C TYR A 9 1.32 -4.34 -6.37
N PRO A 10 1.11 -5.28 -7.29
CA PRO A 10 1.15 -6.69 -6.92
C PRO A 10 2.59 -7.07 -6.57
N VAL A 11 2.78 -8.06 -5.70
CA VAL A 11 4.12 -8.53 -5.38
C VAL A 11 4.41 -9.86 -6.04
N ALA A 12 5.70 -10.15 -6.21
CA ALA A 12 6.14 -11.43 -6.72
C ALA A 12 5.58 -12.55 -5.84
N ARG A 13 5.24 -13.66 -6.48
CA ARG A 13 4.56 -14.79 -5.84
C ARG A 13 5.20 -15.23 -4.52
N LYS A 14 6.53 -15.25 -4.48
CA LYS A 14 7.30 -15.67 -3.30
C LYS A 14 7.35 -14.65 -2.18
N GLN A 15 6.80 -13.46 -2.38
CA GLN A 15 6.83 -12.36 -1.41
C GLN A 15 5.45 -11.97 -0.92
N ARG A 16 4.48 -12.89 -1.01
CA ARG A 16 3.07 -12.58 -0.72
C ARG A 16 2.66 -12.77 0.73
N ASP A 17 3.50 -13.37 1.56
CA ASP A 17 3.14 -13.61 2.95
C ASP A 17 3.82 -12.62 3.90
N SER A 18 3.25 -12.48 5.09
CA SER A 18 3.77 -11.55 6.09
C SER A 18 5.18 -11.92 6.56
N GLY A 19 5.53 -13.19 6.52
CA GLY A 19 6.85 -13.66 6.90
C GLY A 19 7.95 -13.12 6.01
N SER A 20 7.72 -13.13 4.70
CA SER A 20 8.65 -12.55 3.72
C SER A 20 8.85 -11.06 3.97
N TRP A 21 7.76 -10.33 4.24
CA TRP A 21 7.84 -8.91 4.50
C TRP A 21 8.52 -8.60 5.83
N ARG A 22 8.37 -9.44 6.84
CA ARG A 22 9.08 -9.28 8.11
C ARG A 22 10.59 -9.36 7.92
N LYS A 23 11.07 -10.27 7.10
CA LYS A 23 12.49 -10.34 6.74
C LYS A 23 12.92 -9.09 5.98
N ALA A 24 12.11 -8.63 5.03
CA ALA A 24 12.42 -7.48 4.20
C ALA A 24 12.57 -6.21 5.01
N SER A 25 11.85 -6.05 6.13
CA SER A 25 11.91 -4.84 6.94
C SER A 25 13.28 -4.59 7.58
N ARG A 26 14.15 -5.60 7.60
CA ARG A 26 15.54 -5.45 8.04
C ARG A 26 16.44 -5.30 6.82
N GLY A 27 16.81 -4.07 6.48
CA GLY A 27 17.62 -3.80 5.31
C GLY A 27 16.81 -3.89 4.03
N PHE A 28 15.67 -3.24 4.04
CA PHE A 28 14.74 -3.24 2.91
C PHE A 28 15.41 -2.79 1.63
N ARG A 29 15.13 -3.50 0.55
CA ARG A 29 15.45 -3.10 -0.82
C ARG A 29 14.18 -3.13 -1.66
N ARG A 30 13.97 -2.09 -2.45
CA ARG A 30 12.83 -2.03 -3.36
C ARG A 30 12.86 -3.24 -4.29
N PRO A 31 11.74 -3.97 -4.42
CA PRO A 31 11.69 -5.11 -5.34
C PRO A 31 12.02 -4.70 -6.78
N SER A 32 12.78 -5.53 -7.49
CA SER A 32 13.18 -5.23 -8.85
C SER A 32 12.05 -5.45 -9.86
N ARG A 33 11.07 -6.29 -9.52
CA ARG A 33 9.93 -6.58 -10.40
C ARG A 33 8.65 -6.36 -9.63
N LEU A 34 7.99 -5.23 -9.92
CA LEU A 34 6.76 -4.84 -9.24
C LEU A 34 5.51 -5.19 -10.03
N GLY A 35 5.65 -5.45 -11.32
CA GLY A 35 4.51 -5.70 -12.18
C GLY A 35 3.75 -4.42 -12.52
N THR A 36 2.62 -4.57 -13.21
CA THR A 36 1.76 -3.45 -13.54
C THR A 36 1.05 -2.96 -12.29
N PRO A 37 1.09 -1.65 -11.98
CA PRO A 37 0.39 -1.13 -10.81
C PRO A 37 -1.09 -1.52 -10.79
N ILE A 38 -1.59 -1.85 -9.60
CA ILE A 38 -3.03 -2.11 -9.40
C ILE A 38 -3.78 -0.79 -9.40
N ALA A 39 -3.22 0.22 -8.74
CA ALA A 39 -3.82 1.53 -8.62
C ALA A 39 -2.75 2.58 -8.36
N LYS A 40 -3.06 3.81 -8.74
CA LYS A 40 -2.23 4.98 -8.43
C LYS A 40 -3.16 6.11 -8.08
N TRP A 41 -2.84 6.86 -7.02
CA TRP A 41 -3.66 8.01 -6.65
C TRP A 41 -2.81 9.11 -6.00
N ASP A 42 -3.38 10.32 -6.04
CA ASP A 42 -2.79 11.48 -5.37
C ASP A 42 -3.29 11.47 -3.92
N ALA A 43 -2.42 11.09 -3.01
CA ALA A 43 -2.73 11.07 -1.59
C ALA A 43 -2.70 12.48 -0.98
N GLY A 44 -2.10 13.45 -1.69
CA GLY A 44 -1.94 14.79 -1.18
C GLY A 44 -1.13 14.76 0.11
N MET A 45 -1.51 15.61 1.04
CA MET A 45 -0.92 15.65 2.39
C MET A 45 -1.73 14.85 3.39
N ALA A 46 -2.56 13.93 2.92
CA ALA A 46 -3.41 13.14 3.78
C ALA A 46 -2.58 12.33 4.77
N ASP A 47 -3.06 12.32 6.02
CA ASP A 47 -2.44 11.59 7.11
C ASP A 47 -2.53 10.08 6.85
N PRO A 48 -1.42 9.33 6.94
CA PRO A 48 -1.44 7.89 6.72
C PRO A 48 -1.94 7.09 7.93
N ARG A 49 -2.83 7.66 8.73
CA ARG A 49 -3.36 6.96 9.91
C ARG A 49 -4.00 5.62 9.58
N TRP A 50 -4.60 5.50 8.42
CA TRP A 50 -5.21 4.24 8.01
C TRP A 50 -4.15 3.12 7.90
N LEU A 51 -2.92 3.47 7.49
CA LEU A 51 -1.80 2.53 7.49
C LEU A 51 -1.34 2.22 8.90
N ASP A 52 -1.26 3.22 9.77
CA ASP A 52 -0.86 3.02 11.16
C ASP A 52 -1.84 2.10 11.88
N ASP A 53 -3.13 2.27 11.65
CA ASP A 53 -4.16 1.40 12.21
C ASP A 53 -3.97 -0.05 11.76
N LEU A 54 -3.66 -0.25 10.48
CA LEU A 54 -3.40 -1.59 9.95
C LEU A 54 -2.12 -2.20 10.52
N ILE A 55 -1.09 -1.37 10.72
CA ILE A 55 0.16 -1.83 11.35
C ILE A 55 -0.11 -2.32 12.78
N GLU A 56 -0.92 -1.59 13.54
CA GLU A 56 -1.29 -2.02 14.88
C GLU A 56 -2.05 -3.33 14.89
N GLN A 57 -2.84 -3.60 13.85
CA GLN A 57 -3.60 -4.85 13.71
C GLN A 57 -2.78 -5.98 13.07
N ASP A 58 -1.51 -5.76 12.78
CA ASP A 58 -0.63 -6.70 12.06
C ASP A 58 -1.15 -7.02 10.65
N LEU A 59 -1.80 -6.05 10.01
CA LEU A 59 -2.32 -6.14 8.65
C LEU A 59 -1.53 -5.29 7.65
N ALA A 60 -0.54 -4.56 8.14
CA ALA A 60 0.40 -3.80 7.32
C ALA A 60 1.74 -3.70 8.03
N ARG A 61 2.77 -3.36 7.28
CA ARG A 61 4.11 -3.16 7.82
C ARG A 61 4.81 -2.07 7.03
N GLN A 62 5.45 -1.15 7.73
CA GLN A 62 6.28 -0.15 7.09
C GLN A 62 7.65 -0.76 6.80
N LEU A 63 8.08 -0.70 5.54
CA LEU A 63 9.32 -1.33 5.08
C LEU A 63 10.47 -0.34 4.98
N CYS A 64 10.17 0.93 4.71
CA CYS A 64 11.18 1.98 4.58
C CYS A 64 10.61 3.28 5.16
N TRP A 65 11.35 3.88 6.09
CA TRP A 65 10.96 5.15 6.68
C TRP A 65 12.09 6.19 6.66
N ASN A 66 13.22 5.84 6.04
CA ASN A 66 14.34 6.75 5.88
C ASN A 66 14.55 7.04 4.41
N GLY A 67 13.86 8.03 3.88
CA GLY A 67 13.99 8.44 2.49
C GLY A 67 12.79 8.02 1.65
N TYR A 68 12.95 8.04 0.34
CA TYR A 68 11.88 7.79 -0.61
C TYR A 68 12.22 6.61 -1.52
N PRO A 69 11.19 5.88 -1.95
CA PRO A 69 9.80 6.05 -1.53
C PRO A 69 9.57 5.56 -0.10
N LEU A 70 8.52 6.06 0.54
CA LEU A 70 7.98 5.39 1.72
C LEU A 70 7.36 4.10 1.23
N ALA A 71 7.70 2.99 1.88
CA ALA A 71 7.28 1.67 1.39
C ALA A 71 6.54 0.90 2.47
N TYR A 72 5.45 0.26 2.08
CA TYR A 72 4.60 -0.52 2.98
C TYR A 72 4.22 -1.85 2.33
N ALA A 73 4.11 -2.87 3.16
CA ALA A 73 3.41 -4.10 2.80
C ALA A 73 2.03 -4.04 3.46
N VAL A 74 0.99 -4.36 2.72
CA VAL A 74 -0.40 -4.26 3.20
C VAL A 74 -1.16 -5.50 2.81
N SER A 75 -1.91 -6.10 3.74
CA SER A 75 -2.78 -7.22 3.39
C SER A 75 -3.95 -6.73 2.56
N VAL A 76 -4.39 -7.55 1.62
CA VAL A 76 -5.55 -7.20 0.77
C VAL A 76 -6.80 -7.02 1.64
N ALA A 77 -7.00 -7.89 2.62
CA ALA A 77 -8.15 -7.78 3.54
C ALA A 77 -8.12 -6.46 4.30
N GLY A 78 -6.95 -6.07 4.82
CA GLY A 78 -6.80 -4.80 5.54
C GLY A 78 -7.07 -3.60 4.64
N LEU A 79 -6.55 -3.62 3.42
CA LEU A 79 -6.79 -2.55 2.46
C LEU A 79 -8.28 -2.42 2.12
N LYS A 80 -8.96 -3.53 1.84
CA LYS A 80 -10.40 -3.52 1.56
C LYS A 80 -11.21 -2.96 2.71
N SER A 81 -10.88 -3.35 3.95
CA SER A 81 -11.54 -2.83 5.14
C SER A 81 -11.41 -1.31 5.23
N LYS A 82 -10.21 -0.79 4.98
CA LYS A 82 -9.98 0.66 5.01
C LYS A 82 -10.66 1.39 3.85
N LEU A 83 -10.76 0.77 2.68
CA LEU A 83 -11.51 1.34 1.56
C LEU A 83 -12.99 1.52 1.91
N GLU A 84 -13.57 0.56 2.63
CA GLU A 84 -14.97 0.66 3.09
C GLU A 84 -15.15 1.77 4.11
N GLN A 85 -14.19 1.94 5.02
CA GLN A 85 -14.22 3.00 6.02
C GLN A 85 -13.94 4.38 5.42
N GLY A 86 -13.20 4.42 4.33
CA GLY A 86 -12.78 5.62 3.65
C GLY A 86 -11.33 5.95 3.89
N ILE A 87 -10.51 5.83 2.84
CA ILE A 87 -9.11 6.25 2.88
C ILE A 87 -9.08 7.70 2.42
N PRO A 88 -8.61 8.64 3.26
CA PRO A 88 -8.57 10.04 2.87
C PRO A 88 -7.53 10.25 1.76
N ILE A 89 -7.90 11.06 0.79
CA ILE A 89 -7.01 11.54 -0.24
C ILE A 89 -7.06 13.05 -0.23
N ARG A 90 -6.57 13.68 -1.27
CA ARG A 90 -6.49 15.13 -1.34
C ARG A 90 -7.82 15.81 -0.95
N GLY A 91 -7.76 16.71 0.04
CA GLY A 91 -8.94 17.42 0.54
C GLY A 91 -9.82 16.55 1.42
N ILE A 92 -11.13 16.63 1.22
CA ILE A 92 -12.12 15.85 1.96
C ILE A 92 -12.54 14.59 1.21
N GLU A 93 -11.92 14.34 0.08
CA GLU A 93 -12.28 13.20 -0.76
C GLU A 93 -11.81 11.88 -0.14
N LYS A 94 -12.47 10.81 -0.52
CA LYS A 94 -12.11 9.46 -0.13
C LYS A 94 -11.72 8.66 -1.36
N LEU A 95 -10.72 7.81 -1.21
CA LEU A 95 -10.22 6.99 -2.30
C LEU A 95 -11.30 6.05 -2.82
N GLN A 96 -11.46 6.02 -4.13
CA GLN A 96 -12.30 5.05 -4.81
C GLN A 96 -11.48 4.37 -5.89
N LEU A 97 -11.34 3.07 -5.79
CA LEU A 97 -10.64 2.30 -6.81
C LEU A 97 -11.58 1.95 -7.95
N THR A 98 -11.03 1.81 -9.15
CA THR A 98 -11.81 1.40 -10.30
C THR A 98 -12.32 -0.04 -10.11
N PRO A 99 -13.42 -0.42 -10.78
CA PRO A 99 -13.86 -1.82 -10.74
C PRO A 99 -12.78 -2.80 -11.20
N GLU A 100 -11.95 -2.40 -12.14
CA GLU A 100 -10.83 -3.21 -12.62
C GLU A 100 -9.81 -3.45 -11.51
N ALA A 101 -9.44 -2.40 -10.76
CA ALA A 101 -8.52 -2.52 -9.63
C ALA A 101 -9.10 -3.41 -8.54
N LEU A 102 -10.36 -3.21 -8.19
CA LEU A 102 -11.04 -4.04 -7.20
C LEU A 102 -11.08 -5.50 -7.63
N GLY A 103 -11.34 -5.77 -8.90
CA GLY A 103 -11.32 -7.11 -9.46
C GLY A 103 -9.94 -7.77 -9.34
N ARG A 104 -8.87 -6.99 -9.55
CA ARG A 104 -7.51 -7.50 -9.38
C ARG A 104 -7.24 -7.87 -7.92
N LEU A 105 -7.68 -7.05 -6.98
CA LEU A 105 -7.55 -7.36 -5.55
C LEU A 105 -8.30 -8.64 -5.19
N ASP A 106 -9.49 -8.81 -5.72
CA ASP A 106 -10.28 -10.03 -5.47
C ASP A 106 -9.56 -11.28 -6.00
N ARG A 107 -8.94 -11.19 -7.16
CA ARG A 107 -8.18 -12.30 -7.74
C ARG A 107 -6.91 -12.62 -6.96
N ILE A 108 -6.28 -11.60 -6.39
CA ILE A 108 -5.08 -11.78 -5.57
C ILE A 108 -5.43 -12.53 -4.27
N GLY A 109 -6.55 -12.18 -3.66
CA GLY A 109 -7.04 -12.86 -2.47
C GLY A 109 -6.73 -12.11 -1.17
N ASP A 110 -7.65 -12.22 -0.21
CA ASP A 110 -7.62 -11.42 1.02
C ASP A 110 -6.41 -11.72 1.91
N SER A 111 -5.91 -12.93 1.91
CA SER A 111 -4.77 -13.33 2.75
C SER A 111 -3.41 -12.94 2.16
N THR A 112 -3.40 -12.41 0.95
CA THR A 112 -2.17 -12.03 0.26
C THR A 112 -1.77 -10.61 0.68
N TRP A 113 -0.47 -10.36 0.74
CA TRP A 113 0.08 -9.04 1.01
C TRP A 113 0.60 -8.43 -0.28
N ILE A 114 0.38 -7.14 -0.45
CA ILE A 114 0.76 -6.37 -1.63
C ILE A 114 1.64 -5.20 -1.22
N TYR A 115 2.23 -4.52 -2.19
CA TYR A 115 3.26 -3.52 -1.97
C TYR A 115 2.74 -2.13 -2.33
N LEU A 116 2.91 -1.19 -1.41
CA LEU A 116 2.51 0.20 -1.58
C LEU A 116 3.73 1.12 -1.49
N GLU A 117 3.92 1.97 -2.48
CA GLU A 117 4.93 3.03 -2.44
C GLU A 117 4.26 4.39 -2.37
N MET A 118 4.86 5.30 -1.61
CA MET A 118 4.42 6.70 -1.55
C MET A 118 5.61 7.59 -1.91
N TRP A 119 5.47 8.32 -3.00
CA TRP A 119 6.50 9.21 -3.52
C TRP A 119 6.15 10.65 -3.25
N ASP A 120 7.15 11.44 -2.85
CA ASP A 120 7.01 12.88 -2.66
C ASP A 120 6.77 13.55 -4.01
N GLN A 121 5.76 14.41 -4.06
CA GLN A 121 5.40 15.18 -5.25
C GLN A 121 6.20 16.47 -5.42
N SER A 122 6.95 16.85 -4.41
CA SER A 122 7.69 18.13 -4.43
C SER A 122 8.78 18.22 -5.48
#